data_fd5c95b57585dbec07ebfe185fa70b67
#
_entry.id   fd5c95b57585dbec07ebfe185fa70b67
#
_cell.length_a   1.000
_cell.length_b   1.000
_cell.length_c   1.000
_cell.angle_alpha   90.00
_cell.angle_beta   90.00
_cell.angle_gamma   90.00
#
_symmetry.space_group_name_H-M   'P 1'
#
loop_
_entity.id
_entity.type
_entity.pdbx_description
1 polymer ?
#
loop_
_entity_poly.entity_id
_entity_poly.type
_entity_poly.pdbx_seq_one_letter_code
_entity_poly.pdbx_strand_id
1 'polypeptide(L)'
;MTPQTTTTAPTTNLKRNSLGLRLWHWVNTLVVTGLLTTILFLFVIVKMRTVGPEFQKVLATEGITFTNQQVRGLTRIVSHRIWDWHIGLGVALSVLLVLRVALEFTQHGAQRFGAKLRQARFLFRQAGANLQDNCHSLLVKYSYVLFYVMLVVLVVTGLILIYADDVEFLHSIEHTVKEVHNFTMYLVLAFTIFHIVGVVYAELTKNRGIVSDMIHGGGPAGE
;
A
#
# COMPACT_ATOMS: atom_id res chain seq x y z
N MET A 1 -8.30 42.82 46.99
CA MET A 1 -8.69 42.31 45.66
C MET A 1 -7.42 42.15 44.86
N THR A 2 -6.86 40.93 44.79
CA THR A 2 -5.66 40.59 44.00
C THR A 2 -6.13 40.06 42.65
N PRO A 3 -5.64 40.58 41.52
CA PRO A 3 -6.01 40.06 40.20
C PRO A 3 -5.36 38.68 39.99
N GLN A 4 -6.19 37.67 39.75
CA GLN A 4 -5.71 36.36 39.30
C GLN A 4 -5.26 36.49 37.84
N THR A 5 -3.97 36.41 37.59
CA THR A 5 -3.38 36.23 36.28
C THR A 5 -3.62 34.78 35.83
N THR A 6 -4.64 34.56 35.00
CA THR A 6 -4.85 33.32 34.29
C THR A 6 -3.76 33.19 33.22
N THR A 7 -2.73 32.43 33.54
CA THR A 7 -1.71 32.00 32.58
C THR A 7 -2.34 30.94 31.66
N THR A 8 -2.84 31.36 30.52
CA THR A 8 -3.24 30.43 29.44
C THR A 8 -1.98 29.77 28.90
N ALA A 9 -1.80 28.49 29.24
CA ALA A 9 -0.76 27.67 28.61
C ALA A 9 -0.97 27.68 27.10
N PRO A 10 0.10 27.78 26.28
CA PRO A 10 -0.05 27.74 24.82
C PRO A 10 -0.61 26.38 24.42
N THR A 11 -1.85 26.38 23.93
CA THR A 11 -2.44 25.21 23.25
C THR A 11 -1.64 24.97 21.97
N THR A 12 -0.70 24.04 22.02
CA THR A 12 -0.01 23.57 20.83
C THR A 12 -1.05 22.94 19.92
N ASN A 13 -1.42 23.64 18.85
CA ASN A 13 -2.28 23.15 17.77
C ASN A 13 -1.56 21.99 17.03
N LEU A 14 -1.51 20.82 17.67
CA LEU A 14 -0.98 19.61 17.06
C LEU A 14 -1.96 19.12 16.01
N LYS A 15 -1.58 19.24 14.74
CA LYS A 15 -2.32 18.69 13.62
C LYS A 15 -2.57 17.20 13.84
N ARG A 16 -3.78 16.74 13.53
CA ARG A 16 -4.23 15.35 13.69
C ARG A 16 -3.31 14.35 13.01
N ASN A 17 -2.76 14.69 11.84
CA ASN A 17 -1.83 13.88 11.07
C ASN A 17 -0.50 14.63 10.86
N SER A 18 0.62 14.02 11.27
CA SER A 18 1.95 14.59 11.06
C SER A 18 2.29 14.68 9.56
N LEU A 19 3.10 15.67 9.17
CA LEU A 19 3.53 15.85 7.77
C LEU A 19 4.23 14.58 7.24
N GLY A 20 5.10 13.97 8.05
CA GLY A 20 5.81 12.75 7.66
C GLY A 20 4.87 11.58 7.37
N LEU A 21 3.81 11.41 8.16
CA LEU A 21 2.81 10.37 7.93
C LEU A 21 2.03 10.60 6.64
N ARG A 22 1.64 11.84 6.35
CA ARG A 22 0.90 12.22 5.13
C ARG A 22 1.74 12.01 3.88
N LEU A 23 2.98 12.50 3.91
CA LEU A 23 3.92 12.33 2.80
C LEU A 23 4.18 10.85 2.51
N TRP A 24 4.47 10.09 3.58
CA TRP A 24 4.66 8.65 3.45
C TRP A 24 3.43 7.95 2.85
N HIS A 25 2.22 8.31 3.30
CA HIS A 25 0.97 7.74 2.79
C HIS A 25 0.81 7.98 1.29
N TRP A 26 0.99 9.20 0.82
CA TRP A 26 0.81 9.53 -0.60
C TRP A 26 1.88 8.92 -1.50
N VAL A 27 3.15 8.91 -1.06
CA VAL A 27 4.23 8.25 -1.80
C VAL A 27 4.00 6.74 -1.84
N ASN A 28 3.62 6.13 -0.71
CA ASN A 28 3.29 4.71 -0.67
C ASN A 28 2.08 4.37 -1.56
N THR A 29 1.05 5.20 -1.57
CA THR A 29 -0.11 5.05 -2.46
C THR A 29 0.31 5.06 -3.92
N LEU A 30 1.16 6.00 -4.33
CA LEU A 30 1.69 6.09 -5.69
C LEU A 30 2.47 4.82 -6.08
N VAL A 31 3.37 4.34 -5.21
CA VAL A 31 4.18 3.15 -5.46
C VAL A 31 3.33 1.89 -5.53
N VAL A 32 2.40 1.69 -4.59
CA VAL A 32 1.50 0.52 -4.59
C VAL A 32 0.58 0.52 -5.81
N THR A 33 0.02 1.70 -6.18
CA THR A 33 -0.79 1.83 -7.39
C THR A 33 0.04 1.53 -8.65
N GLY A 34 1.27 2.01 -8.71
CA GLY A 34 2.21 1.70 -9.79
C GLY A 34 2.48 0.20 -9.91
N LEU A 35 2.77 -0.48 -8.79
CA LEU A 35 2.97 -1.94 -8.75
C LEU A 35 1.72 -2.70 -9.23
N LEU A 36 0.53 -2.36 -8.76
CA LEU A 36 -0.71 -2.98 -9.21
C LEU A 36 -0.97 -2.72 -10.70
N THR A 37 -0.61 -1.52 -11.19
CA THR A 37 -0.74 -1.17 -12.61
C THR A 37 0.21 -2.01 -13.47
N THR A 38 1.47 -2.22 -13.05
CA THR A 38 2.40 -3.08 -13.80
C THR A 38 1.87 -4.52 -13.91
N ILE A 39 1.26 -5.05 -12.86
CA ILE A 39 0.64 -6.38 -12.87
C ILE A 39 -0.58 -6.42 -13.78
N LEU A 40 -1.43 -5.38 -13.75
CA LEU A 40 -2.55 -5.26 -14.68
C LEU A 40 -2.07 -5.31 -16.15
N PHE A 41 -1.01 -4.56 -16.48
CA PHE A 41 -0.43 -4.58 -17.82
C PHE A 41 0.09 -5.98 -18.21
N LEU A 42 0.85 -6.63 -17.31
CA LEU A 42 1.44 -7.95 -17.58
C LEU A 42 0.38 -9.05 -17.76
N PHE A 43 -0.64 -9.09 -16.91
CA PHE A 43 -1.60 -10.19 -16.90
C PHE A 43 -2.85 -9.96 -17.74
N VAL A 44 -3.19 -8.72 -18.07
CA VAL A 44 -4.41 -8.39 -18.81
C VAL A 44 -4.07 -7.87 -20.22
N ILE A 45 -3.18 -6.87 -20.32
CA ILE A 45 -2.95 -6.13 -21.57
C ILE A 45 -1.91 -6.84 -22.45
N VAL A 46 -0.75 -7.21 -21.89
CA VAL A 46 0.39 -7.78 -22.64
C VAL A 46 0.34 -9.31 -22.71
N LYS A 47 -0.82 -9.90 -22.45
CA LYS A 47 -0.96 -11.36 -22.49
C LYS A 47 -0.79 -11.87 -23.92
N MET A 48 0.18 -12.77 -24.14
CA MET A 48 0.50 -13.34 -25.46
C MET A 48 -0.73 -13.91 -26.20
N ARG A 49 -1.71 -14.45 -25.46
CA ARG A 49 -2.96 -15.00 -26.05
C ARG A 49 -3.81 -13.94 -26.74
N THR A 50 -3.79 -12.70 -26.27
CA THR A 50 -4.59 -11.60 -26.82
C THR A 50 -3.80 -10.78 -27.82
N VAL A 51 -2.57 -10.42 -27.49
CA VAL A 51 -1.74 -9.52 -28.29
C VAL A 51 -1.07 -10.23 -29.47
N GLY A 52 -0.74 -11.52 -29.32
CA GLY A 52 -0.07 -12.28 -30.38
C GLY A 52 -0.84 -12.34 -31.71
N PRO A 53 -2.13 -12.73 -31.72
CA PRO A 53 -2.95 -12.74 -32.94
C PRO A 53 -3.13 -11.33 -33.56
N GLU A 54 -3.22 -10.27 -32.72
CA GLU A 54 -3.34 -8.89 -33.20
C GLU A 54 -2.06 -8.43 -33.90
N PHE A 55 -0.89 -8.72 -33.34
CA PHE A 55 0.39 -8.46 -34.00
C PHE A 55 0.48 -9.19 -35.36
N GLN A 56 0.12 -10.48 -35.42
CA GLN A 56 0.13 -11.24 -36.67
C GLN A 56 -0.81 -10.63 -37.72
N LYS A 57 -1.99 -10.18 -37.31
CA LYS A 57 -2.97 -9.54 -38.19
C LYS A 57 -2.44 -8.25 -38.79
N VAL A 58 -1.90 -7.36 -37.95
CA VAL A 58 -1.35 -6.06 -38.39
C VAL A 58 -0.16 -6.27 -39.32
N LEU A 59 0.76 -7.18 -39.01
CA LEU A 59 1.93 -7.47 -39.85
C LEU A 59 1.56 -8.12 -41.17
N ALA A 60 0.52 -8.94 -41.18
CA ALA A 60 0.00 -9.56 -42.42
C ALA A 60 -0.60 -8.51 -43.38
N THR A 61 -1.18 -7.42 -42.88
CA THR A 61 -1.67 -6.33 -43.75
C THR A 61 -0.55 -5.60 -44.48
N GLU A 62 0.66 -5.59 -43.90
CA GLU A 62 1.88 -5.04 -44.51
C GLU A 62 2.63 -6.07 -45.40
N GLY A 63 2.05 -7.22 -45.66
CA GLY A 63 2.68 -8.28 -46.45
C GLY A 63 3.83 -9.02 -45.73
N ILE A 64 3.97 -8.83 -44.41
CA ILE A 64 5.03 -9.40 -43.60
C ILE A 64 4.49 -10.58 -42.81
N THR A 65 5.06 -11.78 -43.05
CA THR A 65 4.69 -13.00 -42.30
C THR A 65 5.66 -13.24 -41.15
N PHE A 66 5.15 -13.23 -39.92
CA PHE A 66 5.93 -13.54 -38.71
C PHE A 66 5.57 -14.93 -38.18
N THR A 67 6.61 -15.65 -37.77
CA THR A 67 6.42 -16.90 -37.03
C THR A 67 5.93 -16.62 -35.60
N ASN A 68 5.24 -17.59 -34.99
CA ASN A 68 4.83 -17.51 -33.60
C ASN A 68 6.01 -17.22 -32.64
N GLN A 69 7.22 -17.66 -32.98
CA GLN A 69 8.42 -17.42 -32.19
C GLN A 69 8.86 -15.95 -32.24
N GLN A 70 8.79 -15.33 -33.41
CA GLN A 70 9.11 -13.89 -33.57
C GLN A 70 8.11 -13.00 -32.83
N VAL A 71 6.81 -13.32 -32.93
CA VAL A 71 5.76 -12.58 -32.16
C VAL A 71 5.95 -12.73 -30.66
N ARG A 72 6.32 -13.91 -30.16
CA ARG A 72 6.69 -14.12 -28.76
C ARG A 72 7.91 -13.29 -28.36
N GLY A 73 8.89 -13.15 -29.24
CA GLY A 73 10.06 -12.28 -29.03
C GLY A 73 9.68 -10.83 -28.81
N LEU A 74 8.81 -10.27 -29.67
CA LEU A 74 8.31 -8.90 -29.53
C LEU A 74 7.54 -8.68 -28.23
N THR A 75 6.61 -9.60 -27.91
CA THR A 75 5.85 -9.52 -26.66
C THR A 75 6.76 -9.61 -25.42
N ARG A 76 7.83 -10.43 -25.50
CA ARG A 76 8.82 -10.55 -24.42
C ARG A 76 9.54 -9.22 -24.15
N ILE A 77 9.93 -8.48 -25.20
CA ILE A 77 10.60 -7.19 -25.03
C ILE A 77 9.74 -6.21 -24.21
N VAL A 78 8.45 -6.12 -24.55
CA VAL A 78 7.50 -5.27 -23.82
C VAL A 78 7.33 -5.74 -22.38
N SER A 79 7.15 -7.07 -22.19
CA SER A 79 6.99 -7.65 -20.85
C SER A 79 8.21 -7.41 -19.97
N HIS A 80 9.44 -7.56 -20.49
CA HIS A 80 10.65 -7.28 -19.74
C HIS A 80 10.73 -5.83 -19.29
N ARG A 81 10.35 -4.88 -20.15
CA ARG A 81 10.33 -3.47 -19.76
C ARG A 81 9.35 -3.20 -18.59
N ILE A 82 8.21 -3.86 -18.58
CA ILE A 82 7.23 -3.71 -17.50
C ILE A 82 7.74 -4.40 -16.21
N TRP A 83 8.44 -5.53 -16.34
CA TRP A 83 9.10 -6.18 -15.19
C TRP A 83 10.19 -5.30 -14.57
N ASP A 84 11.00 -4.60 -15.39
CA ASP A 84 12.00 -3.64 -14.88
C ASP A 84 11.33 -2.57 -14.00
N TRP A 85 10.20 -2.01 -14.46
CA TRP A 85 9.41 -1.07 -13.67
C TRP A 85 8.84 -1.70 -12.39
N HIS A 86 8.35 -2.93 -12.48
CA HIS A 86 7.82 -3.64 -11.30
C HIS A 86 8.90 -3.84 -10.24
N ILE A 87 10.07 -4.30 -10.64
CA ILE A 87 11.22 -4.49 -9.74
C ILE A 87 11.67 -3.16 -9.14
N GLY A 88 11.82 -2.12 -9.94
CA GLY A 88 12.21 -0.79 -9.47
C GLY A 88 11.23 -0.21 -8.43
N LEU A 89 9.92 -0.32 -8.69
CA LEU A 89 8.88 0.09 -7.75
C LEU A 89 8.86 -0.82 -6.49
N GLY A 90 9.15 -2.10 -6.62
CA GLY A 90 9.28 -3.03 -5.49
C GLY A 90 10.44 -2.68 -4.57
N VAL A 91 11.59 -2.29 -5.13
CA VAL A 91 12.72 -1.76 -4.36
C VAL A 91 12.35 -0.45 -3.68
N ALA A 92 11.66 0.46 -4.38
CA ALA A 92 11.16 1.70 -3.76
C ALA A 92 10.20 1.43 -2.60
N LEU A 93 9.29 0.44 -2.73
CA LEU A 93 8.42 0.00 -1.65
C LEU A 93 9.21 -0.52 -0.44
N SER A 94 10.29 -1.27 -0.69
CA SER A 94 11.16 -1.79 0.37
C SER A 94 11.80 -0.66 1.17
N VAL A 95 12.32 0.37 0.47
CA VAL A 95 12.88 1.58 1.12
C VAL A 95 11.80 2.32 1.93
N LEU A 96 10.60 2.50 1.37
CA LEU A 96 9.49 3.16 2.08
C LEU A 96 9.07 2.39 3.33
N LEU A 97 9.08 1.06 3.30
CA LEU A 97 8.78 0.22 4.45
C LEU A 97 9.83 0.40 5.56
N VAL A 98 11.12 0.38 5.21
CA VAL A 98 12.22 0.63 6.14
C VAL A 98 12.10 2.02 6.76
N LEU A 99 11.86 3.05 5.95
CA LEU A 99 11.64 4.42 6.42
C LEU A 99 10.44 4.50 7.38
N ARG A 100 9.35 3.79 7.09
CA ARG A 100 8.17 3.76 7.97
C ARG A 100 8.49 3.13 9.33
N VAL A 101 9.24 2.03 9.33
CA VAL A 101 9.71 1.38 10.55
C VAL A 101 10.64 2.33 11.33
N ALA A 102 11.58 2.98 10.66
CA ALA A 102 12.47 3.97 11.28
C ALA A 102 11.69 5.14 11.91
N LEU A 103 10.68 5.67 11.21
CA LEU A 103 9.81 6.72 11.75
C LEU A 103 9.06 6.27 13.00
N GLU A 104 8.66 4.99 13.11
CA GLU A 104 8.01 4.46 14.31
C GLU A 104 8.94 4.47 15.53
N PHE A 105 10.24 4.22 15.32
CA PHE A 105 11.24 4.30 16.41
C PHE A 105 11.55 5.73 16.84
N THR A 106 11.46 6.71 15.94
CA THR A 106 11.71 8.12 16.24
C THR A 106 10.52 8.80 16.90
N GLN A 107 9.31 8.26 16.78
CA GLN A 107 8.12 8.80 17.44
C GLN A 107 8.12 8.45 18.92
N HIS A 108 7.92 9.46 19.80
CA HIS A 108 7.93 9.32 21.26
C HIS A 108 6.52 9.26 21.85
N GLY A 109 6.33 8.43 22.89
CA GLY A 109 5.13 8.43 23.73
C GLY A 109 3.85 7.90 23.09
N ALA A 110 2.74 8.63 23.27
CA ALA A 110 1.39 8.24 22.85
C ALA A 110 1.17 8.19 21.32
N GLN A 111 2.10 8.72 20.52
CA GLN A 111 2.02 8.72 19.06
C GLN A 111 2.46 7.39 18.44
N ARG A 112 3.18 6.54 19.20
CA ARG A 112 3.58 5.21 18.73
C ARG A 112 2.35 4.35 18.40
N PHE A 113 2.40 3.67 17.27
CA PHE A 113 1.32 2.79 16.82
C PHE A 113 0.98 1.72 17.86
N GLY A 114 1.99 1.10 18.48
CA GLY A 114 1.79 0.12 19.55
C GLY A 114 1.09 0.69 20.79
N ALA A 115 1.32 1.95 21.14
CA ALA A 115 0.60 2.63 22.23
C ALA A 115 -0.86 2.87 21.85
N LYS A 116 -1.13 3.33 20.62
CA LYS A 116 -2.49 3.52 20.10
C LYS A 116 -3.28 2.20 20.05
N LEU A 117 -2.62 1.10 19.68
CA LEU A 117 -3.25 -0.23 19.64
C LEU A 117 -3.57 -0.74 21.07
N ARG A 118 -2.65 -0.57 22.03
CA ARG A 118 -2.88 -0.94 23.43
C ARG A 118 -4.04 -0.12 24.04
N GLN A 119 -4.06 1.17 23.79
CA GLN A 119 -5.14 2.05 24.24
C GLN A 119 -6.50 1.62 23.65
N ALA A 120 -6.55 1.26 22.36
CA ALA A 120 -7.77 0.77 21.73
C ALA A 120 -8.26 -0.54 22.35
N ARG A 121 -7.36 -1.50 22.61
CA ARG A 121 -7.70 -2.75 23.31
C ARG A 121 -8.21 -2.50 24.72
N PHE A 122 -7.60 -1.58 25.44
CA PHE A 122 -8.01 -1.21 26.80
C PHE A 122 -9.42 -0.60 26.80
N LEU A 123 -9.70 0.36 25.92
CA LEU A 123 -11.01 0.97 25.76
C LEU A 123 -12.09 -0.05 25.36
N PHE A 124 -11.76 -0.99 24.49
CA PHE A 124 -12.68 -2.06 24.09
C PHE A 124 -13.04 -2.97 25.28
N ARG A 125 -12.09 -3.29 26.16
CA ARG A 125 -12.35 -4.10 27.36
C ARG A 125 -13.21 -3.38 28.42
N GLN A 126 -13.17 -2.06 28.45
CA GLN A 126 -13.95 -1.25 29.39
C GLN A 126 -15.33 -0.85 28.87
N ALA A 127 -15.57 -0.91 27.57
CA ALA A 127 -16.76 -0.39 26.93
C ALA A 127 -17.92 -1.42 26.92
N GLY A 128 -18.66 -1.49 28.02
CA GLY A 128 -19.91 -2.27 28.07
C GLY A 128 -21.11 -1.68 27.32
N ALA A 129 -21.08 -0.37 26.95
CA ALA A 129 -22.25 0.33 26.41
C ALA A 129 -22.14 0.81 24.96
N ASN A 130 -20.94 0.97 24.39
CA ASN A 130 -20.71 1.48 23.03
C ASN A 130 -19.91 0.48 22.17
N LEU A 131 -20.38 -0.75 22.09
CA LEU A 131 -19.72 -1.83 21.37
C LEU A 131 -19.50 -1.53 19.87
N GLN A 132 -20.45 -0.86 19.22
CA GLN A 132 -20.42 -0.63 17.79
C GLN A 132 -19.33 0.35 17.34
N ASP A 133 -19.17 1.48 18.02
CA ASP A 133 -18.14 2.48 17.70
C ASP A 133 -16.73 1.98 18.08
N ASN A 134 -16.62 1.21 19.15
CA ASN A 134 -15.36 0.62 19.59
C ASN A 134 -14.92 -0.54 18.69
N CYS A 135 -15.84 -1.39 18.20
CA CYS A 135 -15.58 -2.41 17.20
C CYS A 135 -15.06 -1.80 15.89
N HIS A 136 -15.69 -0.74 15.39
CA HIS A 136 -15.25 -0.06 14.18
C HIS A 136 -13.84 0.52 14.34
N SER A 137 -13.56 1.19 15.44
CA SER A 137 -12.21 1.74 15.73
C SER A 137 -11.13 0.66 15.81
N LEU A 138 -11.45 -0.51 16.38
CA LEU A 138 -10.54 -1.65 16.42
C LEU A 138 -10.33 -2.24 15.04
N LEU A 139 -11.41 -2.47 14.28
CA LEU A 139 -11.34 -3.01 12.92
C LEU A 139 -10.40 -2.15 12.04
N VAL A 140 -10.56 -0.83 12.08
CA VAL A 140 -9.68 0.10 11.36
C VAL A 140 -8.22 -0.05 11.79
N LYS A 141 -7.93 -0.18 13.11
CA LYS A 141 -6.56 -0.33 13.59
C LYS A 141 -5.95 -1.68 13.21
N TYR A 142 -6.73 -2.78 13.27
CA TYR A 142 -6.26 -4.09 12.82
C TYR A 142 -6.07 -4.16 11.31
N SER A 143 -6.88 -3.45 10.52
CA SER A 143 -6.69 -3.39 9.07
C SER A 143 -5.35 -2.74 8.68
N TYR A 144 -4.88 -1.74 9.44
CA TYR A 144 -3.53 -1.19 9.26
C TYR A 144 -2.43 -2.21 9.56
N VAL A 145 -2.55 -2.97 10.67
CA VAL A 145 -1.59 -4.04 10.99
C VAL A 145 -1.54 -5.07 9.87
N LEU A 146 -2.71 -5.54 9.45
CA LEU A 146 -2.82 -6.51 8.36
C LEU A 146 -2.14 -6.01 7.09
N PHE A 147 -2.39 -4.75 6.71
CA PHE A 147 -1.77 -4.15 5.54
C PHE A 147 -0.24 -4.13 5.64
N TYR A 148 0.33 -3.72 6.78
CA TYR A 148 1.78 -3.75 6.97
C TYR A 148 2.35 -5.17 6.92
N VAL A 149 1.67 -6.16 7.48
CA VAL A 149 2.09 -7.57 7.37
C VAL A 149 2.12 -8.00 5.90
N MET A 150 1.08 -7.68 5.12
CA MET A 150 1.04 -7.98 3.68
C MET A 150 2.18 -7.29 2.92
N LEU A 151 2.48 -6.01 3.23
CA LEU A 151 3.61 -5.30 2.62
C LEU A 151 4.96 -5.95 2.97
N VAL A 152 5.17 -6.37 4.22
CA VAL A 152 6.38 -7.09 4.63
C VAL A 152 6.52 -8.39 3.85
N VAL A 153 5.45 -9.17 3.74
CA VAL A 153 5.46 -10.43 2.96
C VAL A 153 5.78 -10.15 1.49
N LEU A 154 5.16 -9.14 0.87
CA LEU A 154 5.46 -8.78 -0.53
C LEU A 154 6.90 -8.33 -0.73
N VAL A 155 7.43 -7.52 0.17
CA VAL A 155 8.83 -7.05 0.10
C VAL A 155 9.80 -8.21 0.26
N VAL A 156 9.62 -9.06 1.28
CA VAL A 156 10.51 -10.20 1.53
C VAL A 156 10.47 -11.19 0.36
N THR A 157 9.27 -11.58 -0.07
CA THR A 157 9.11 -12.51 -1.19
C THR A 157 9.61 -11.91 -2.51
N GLY A 158 9.38 -10.62 -2.76
CA GLY A 158 9.88 -9.93 -3.94
C GLY A 158 11.40 -9.87 -3.98
N LEU A 159 12.06 -9.56 -2.86
CA LEU A 159 13.53 -9.60 -2.77
C LEU A 159 14.09 -11.01 -2.98
N ILE A 160 13.46 -12.04 -2.41
CA ILE A 160 13.86 -13.44 -2.66
C ILE A 160 13.78 -13.75 -4.16
N LEU A 161 12.70 -13.35 -4.84
CA LEU A 161 12.52 -13.60 -6.28
C LEU A 161 13.53 -12.86 -7.16
N ILE A 162 14.01 -11.66 -6.75
CA ILE A 162 15.06 -10.93 -7.48
C ILE A 162 16.38 -11.69 -7.46
N TYR A 163 16.73 -12.33 -6.34
CA TYR A 163 18.00 -13.03 -6.13
C TYR A 163 17.89 -14.55 -6.27
N ALA A 164 16.75 -15.08 -6.74
CA ALA A 164 16.53 -16.53 -6.84
C ALA A 164 17.48 -17.21 -7.83
N ASP A 165 17.83 -16.53 -8.92
CA ASP A 165 18.76 -17.08 -9.91
C ASP A 165 20.23 -17.06 -9.46
N ASP A 166 20.59 -16.21 -8.48
CA ASP A 166 21.95 -16.03 -7.99
C ASP A 166 22.32 -17.01 -6.87
N VAL A 167 21.31 -17.56 -6.16
CA VAL A 167 21.51 -18.39 -4.96
C VAL A 167 20.73 -19.70 -5.08
N GLU A 168 21.42 -20.82 -5.16
CA GLU A 168 20.83 -22.16 -5.34
C GLU A 168 19.76 -22.51 -4.30
N PHE A 169 19.94 -22.13 -3.04
CA PHE A 169 18.91 -22.29 -2.01
C PHE A 169 17.64 -21.51 -2.34
N LEU A 170 17.75 -20.25 -2.77
CA LEU A 170 16.59 -19.42 -3.12
C LEU A 170 15.88 -19.97 -4.38
N HIS A 171 16.64 -20.49 -5.32
CA HIS A 171 16.09 -21.14 -6.52
C HIS A 171 15.22 -22.35 -6.16
N SER A 172 15.65 -23.15 -5.16
CA SER A 172 14.89 -24.35 -4.72
C SER A 172 13.50 -24.03 -4.16
N ILE A 173 13.30 -22.83 -3.60
CA ILE A 173 12.03 -22.37 -2.99
C ILE A 173 11.27 -21.36 -3.88
N GLU A 174 11.83 -20.96 -5.02
CA GLU A 174 11.30 -19.92 -5.91
C GLU A 174 9.82 -20.11 -6.22
N HIS A 175 9.41 -21.33 -6.59
CA HIS A 175 8.01 -21.62 -6.95
C HIS A 175 7.06 -21.30 -5.80
N THR A 176 7.35 -21.75 -4.59
CA THR A 176 6.53 -21.51 -3.41
C THR A 176 6.50 -20.02 -3.04
N VAL A 177 7.65 -19.35 -3.10
CA VAL A 177 7.75 -17.90 -2.84
C VAL A 177 6.93 -17.10 -3.83
N LYS A 178 6.95 -17.48 -5.11
CA LYS A 178 6.16 -16.85 -6.17
C LYS A 178 4.65 -17.01 -5.94
N GLU A 179 4.20 -18.18 -5.49
CA GLU A 179 2.79 -18.40 -5.13
C GLU A 179 2.36 -17.53 -3.95
N VAL A 180 3.19 -17.45 -2.89
CA VAL A 180 2.94 -16.60 -1.73
C VAL A 180 2.89 -15.12 -2.13
N HIS A 181 3.84 -14.68 -2.98
CA HIS A 181 3.88 -13.32 -3.50
C HIS A 181 2.61 -12.98 -4.28
N ASN A 182 2.22 -13.84 -5.21
CA ASN A 182 1.01 -13.66 -6.03
C ASN A 182 -0.26 -13.65 -5.17
N PHE A 183 -0.39 -14.58 -4.24
CA PHE A 183 -1.54 -14.63 -3.33
C PHE A 183 -1.64 -13.34 -2.49
N THR A 184 -0.52 -12.91 -1.92
CA THR A 184 -0.47 -11.68 -1.11
C THR A 184 -0.78 -10.44 -1.95
N MET A 185 -0.36 -10.39 -3.22
CA MET A 185 -0.73 -9.33 -4.16
C MET A 185 -2.25 -9.22 -4.33
N TYR A 186 -2.97 -10.35 -4.47
CA TYR A 186 -4.44 -10.32 -4.54
C TYR A 186 -5.08 -9.81 -3.25
N LEU A 187 -4.50 -10.14 -2.10
CA LEU A 187 -4.97 -9.60 -0.82
C LEU A 187 -4.76 -8.08 -0.72
N VAL A 188 -3.62 -7.57 -1.19
CA VAL A 188 -3.35 -6.12 -1.24
C VAL A 188 -4.27 -5.42 -2.22
N LEU A 189 -4.56 -6.02 -3.38
CA LEU A 189 -5.53 -5.49 -4.33
C LEU A 189 -6.92 -5.38 -3.70
N ALA A 190 -7.41 -6.45 -3.07
CA ALA A 190 -8.68 -6.46 -2.38
C ALA A 190 -8.72 -5.41 -1.25
N PHE A 191 -7.67 -5.34 -0.43
CA PHE A 191 -7.54 -4.33 0.61
C PHE A 191 -7.61 -2.90 0.05
N THR A 192 -6.90 -2.63 -1.05
CA THR A 192 -6.88 -1.31 -1.70
C THR A 192 -8.28 -0.90 -2.16
N ILE A 193 -9.02 -1.82 -2.78
CA ILE A 193 -10.40 -1.58 -3.22
C ILE A 193 -11.29 -1.26 -2.01
N PHE A 194 -11.27 -2.10 -0.97
CA PHE A 194 -12.06 -1.89 0.25
C PHE A 194 -11.68 -0.60 0.97
N HIS A 195 -10.39 -0.26 1.01
CA HIS A 195 -9.90 0.99 1.58
C HIS A 195 -10.47 2.21 0.85
N ILE A 196 -10.37 2.23 -0.48
CA ILE A 196 -10.90 3.34 -1.29
C ILE A 196 -12.42 3.46 -1.10
N VAL A 197 -13.16 2.37 -1.19
CA VAL A 197 -14.61 2.35 -0.98
C VAL A 197 -14.96 2.85 0.44
N GLY A 198 -14.24 2.39 1.45
CA GLY A 198 -14.44 2.81 2.84
C GLY A 198 -14.16 4.29 3.06
N VAL A 199 -13.10 4.83 2.46
CA VAL A 199 -12.76 6.28 2.52
C VAL A 199 -13.82 7.11 1.83
N VAL A 200 -14.25 6.74 0.61
CA VAL A 200 -15.31 7.44 -0.13
C VAL A 200 -16.63 7.41 0.65
N TYR A 201 -17.01 6.25 1.18
CA TYR A 201 -18.22 6.15 1.99
C TYR A 201 -18.15 7.03 3.25
N ALA A 202 -17.02 7.03 3.97
CA ALA A 202 -16.85 7.85 5.15
C ALA A 202 -16.87 9.36 4.83
N GLU A 203 -16.24 9.78 3.72
CA GLU A 203 -16.25 11.16 3.24
C GLU A 203 -17.67 11.65 2.93
N LEU A 204 -18.50 10.79 2.32
CA LEU A 204 -19.87 11.15 1.91
C LEU A 204 -20.89 11.10 3.06
N THR A 205 -20.62 10.33 4.14
CA THR A 205 -21.64 10.06 5.16
C THR A 205 -21.32 10.59 6.54
N LYS A 206 -20.24 10.11 7.16
CA LYS A 206 -19.99 10.30 8.61
C LYS A 206 -18.91 11.33 8.95
N ASN A 207 -17.87 11.42 8.14
CA ASN A 207 -16.67 12.17 8.46
C ASN A 207 -16.21 12.98 7.24
N ARG A 208 -16.95 14.01 6.90
CA ARG A 208 -16.58 14.93 5.81
C ARG A 208 -15.23 15.57 6.11
N GLY A 209 -14.32 15.54 5.14
CA GLY A 209 -12.98 16.11 5.25
C GLY A 209 -11.87 15.13 5.56
N ILE A 210 -12.11 13.81 5.65
CA ILE A 210 -11.05 12.81 5.89
C ILE A 210 -9.95 12.88 4.83
N VAL A 211 -10.33 13.03 3.56
CA VAL A 211 -9.37 13.15 2.46
C VAL A 211 -8.62 14.47 2.56
N SER A 212 -9.32 15.57 2.85
CA SER A 212 -8.73 16.88 3.09
C SER A 212 -7.75 16.87 4.27
N ASP A 213 -8.11 16.21 5.37
CA ASP A 213 -7.24 16.03 6.54
C ASP A 213 -5.94 15.30 6.19
N MET A 214 -6.01 14.35 5.26
CA MET A 214 -4.84 13.61 4.80
C MET A 214 -3.96 14.44 3.84
N ILE A 215 -4.50 15.51 3.24
CA ILE A 215 -3.75 16.46 2.39
C ILE A 215 -3.19 17.61 3.25
N HIS A 216 -4.02 18.27 4.05
CA HIS A 216 -3.68 19.50 4.77
C HIS A 216 -3.29 19.31 6.25
N GLY A 217 -3.58 18.13 6.81
CA GLY A 217 -3.21 17.74 8.18
C GLY A 217 -4.32 17.83 9.20
N GLY A 218 -5.53 18.22 8.80
CA GLY A 218 -6.67 18.42 9.69
C GLY A 218 -6.55 19.67 10.56
N GLY A 219 -7.70 20.21 10.99
CA GLY A 219 -7.78 21.24 12.02
C GLY A 219 -7.45 20.68 13.42
N PRO A 220 -7.33 21.54 14.45
CA PRO A 220 -7.20 21.09 15.82
C PRO A 220 -8.42 20.23 16.18
N ALA A 221 -8.17 19.09 16.84
CA ALA A 221 -9.22 18.21 17.31
C ALA A 221 -10.08 18.94 18.35
N GLY A 222 -11.21 19.53 17.92
CA GLY A 222 -12.09 20.26 18.85
C GLY A 222 -12.92 21.40 18.26
N GLU A 223 -13.16 21.45 16.95
CA GLU A 223 -14.24 22.26 16.36
C GLU A 223 -15.24 21.40 15.64
#